data_150a9ff8f76e5276474c9ccde4c1f73f
#
_entry.id   150a9ff8f76e5276474c9ccde4c1f73f
#
_cell.length_a   1.000
_cell.length_b   1.000
_cell.length_c   1.000
_cell.angle_alpha   90.00
_cell.angle_beta   90.00
_cell.angle_gamma   90.00
#
_symmetry.space_group_name_H-M   'P 1'
#
loop_
_entity.id
_entity.type
_entity.pdbx_description
1 polymer ?
#
loop_
_entity_poly.entity_id
_entity_poly.type
_entity_poly.pdbx_seq_one_letter_code
_entity_poly.pdbx_strand_id
1 'polypeptide(L)'
;MKELFAALLLGAVGTAWAQTTPAGLWKTIDDETKVEKSLVRITDSGGVLSGKVEKILTDKADAKCVECTDERKGQPVQGMTILRGIKPDAAEKGTWVGGDILDPNNGKIYKVLLKLVDGGKMLDVRGYVGMPMLGRTQTWLRVE
;
A
#
# COMPACT_ATOMS: atom_id res chain seq x y z
N MET A 1 -36.89 -51.66 13.20
CA MET A 1 -36.60 -50.48 12.39
C MET A 1 -35.48 -49.70 13.03
N LYS A 2 -34.32 -49.73 12.45
CA LYS A 2 -33.16 -48.98 12.92
C LYS A 2 -33.03 -47.71 12.11
N GLU A 3 -33.28 -46.61 12.74
CA GLU A 3 -33.09 -45.31 12.13
C GLU A 3 -31.58 -44.99 12.18
N LEU A 4 -30.97 -45.01 11.01
CA LEU A 4 -29.59 -44.53 10.84
C LEU A 4 -29.60 -43.00 10.75
N PHE A 5 -29.29 -42.33 11.84
CA PHE A 5 -28.96 -40.91 11.80
C PHE A 5 -27.54 -40.76 11.28
N ALA A 6 -27.41 -40.40 10.02
CA ALA A 6 -26.15 -39.93 9.48
C ALA A 6 -25.93 -38.50 10.00
N ALA A 7 -25.09 -38.37 11.01
CA ALA A 7 -24.60 -37.07 11.43
C ALA A 7 -23.69 -36.52 10.32
N LEU A 8 -24.22 -35.61 9.52
CA LEU A 8 -23.40 -34.78 8.65
C LEU A 8 -22.60 -33.87 9.53
N LEU A 9 -21.35 -34.23 9.79
CA LEU A 9 -20.35 -33.30 10.28
C LEU A 9 -20.03 -32.30 9.16
N LEU A 10 -20.72 -31.17 9.14
CA LEU A 10 -20.28 -30.01 8.38
C LEU A 10 -19.02 -29.53 9.06
N GLY A 11 -17.87 -29.99 8.58
CA GLY A 11 -16.60 -29.39 8.90
C GLY A 11 -16.61 -27.95 8.41
N ALA A 12 -16.61 -26.99 9.32
CA ALA A 12 -16.36 -25.61 8.96
C ALA A 12 -14.96 -25.55 8.37
N VAL A 13 -14.85 -25.56 7.05
CA VAL A 13 -13.60 -25.22 6.36
C VAL A 13 -13.40 -23.75 6.60
N GLY A 14 -12.53 -23.40 7.57
CA GLY A 14 -12.08 -22.04 7.73
C GLY A 14 -11.35 -21.63 6.45
N THR A 15 -12.03 -20.88 5.58
CA THR A 15 -11.37 -20.25 4.44
C THR A 15 -10.47 -19.16 4.97
N ALA A 16 -9.16 -19.42 4.94
CA ALA A 16 -8.19 -18.37 5.12
C ALA A 16 -8.32 -17.40 3.92
N TRP A 17 -8.92 -16.25 4.16
CA TRP A 17 -9.06 -15.22 3.15
C TRP A 17 -7.70 -14.57 2.93
N ALA A 18 -7.06 -14.86 1.78
CA ALA A 18 -5.94 -14.06 1.32
C ALA A 18 -6.42 -12.62 1.10
N GLN A 19 -5.67 -11.65 1.58
CA GLN A 19 -5.95 -10.24 1.30
C GLN A 19 -5.71 -10.00 -0.19
N THR A 20 -6.75 -9.60 -0.92
CA THR A 20 -6.73 -9.48 -2.38
C THR A 20 -6.63 -8.03 -2.87
N THR A 21 -6.61 -7.07 -1.97
CA THR A 21 -6.55 -5.64 -2.29
C THR A 21 -5.49 -4.93 -1.44
N PRO A 22 -4.86 -3.87 -1.98
CA PRO A 22 -3.94 -3.04 -1.20
C PRO A 22 -4.61 -2.17 -0.13
N ALA A 23 -5.93 -2.09 -0.09
CA ALA A 23 -6.61 -1.32 0.97
C ALA A 23 -6.25 -1.88 2.35
N GLY A 24 -5.88 -0.99 3.27
CA GLY A 24 -5.45 -1.34 4.62
C GLY A 24 -4.34 -0.45 5.14
N LEU A 25 -3.72 -0.88 6.23
CA LEU A 25 -2.62 -0.14 6.87
C LEU A 25 -1.30 -0.85 6.61
N TRP A 26 -0.32 -0.09 6.18
CA TRP A 26 0.98 -0.59 5.77
C TRP A 26 2.11 0.11 6.52
N LYS A 27 3.12 -0.67 6.89
CA LYS A 27 4.36 -0.15 7.42
C LYS A 27 5.34 0.04 6.27
N THR A 28 5.78 1.27 6.06
CA THR A 28 6.77 1.58 5.02
C THR A 28 8.18 1.35 5.54
N ILE A 29 9.01 0.78 4.70
CA ILE A 29 10.39 0.41 5.04
C ILE A 29 11.28 0.97 3.95
N ASP A 30 12.31 1.71 4.34
CA ASP A 30 13.30 2.22 3.41
C ASP A 30 14.07 1.05 2.78
N ASP A 31 14.18 1.05 1.45
CA ASP A 31 14.78 -0.06 0.70
C ASP A 31 16.31 -0.18 0.88
N GLU A 32 16.98 0.91 1.23
CA GLU A 32 18.43 0.93 1.46
C GLU A 32 18.78 0.68 2.92
N THR A 33 18.19 1.45 3.84
CA THR A 33 18.54 1.42 5.26
C THR A 33 17.77 0.38 6.05
N LYS A 34 16.65 -0.13 5.51
CA LYS A 34 15.70 -1.04 6.19
C LYS A 34 15.04 -0.42 7.44
N VAL A 35 15.08 0.89 7.55
CA VAL A 35 14.41 1.62 8.64
C VAL A 35 12.90 1.67 8.41
N GLU A 36 12.14 1.38 9.45
CA GLU A 36 10.68 1.56 9.46
C GLU A 36 10.38 3.06 9.53
N LYS A 37 9.72 3.59 8.50
CA LYS A 37 9.54 5.03 8.31
C LYS A 37 8.19 5.54 8.79
N SER A 38 7.11 4.86 8.38
CA SER A 38 5.77 5.37 8.60
C SER A 38 4.71 4.27 8.49
N LEU A 39 3.51 4.60 8.93
CA LEU A 39 2.30 3.85 8.63
C LEU A 39 1.52 4.61 7.58
N VAL A 40 1.17 3.94 6.50
CA VAL A 40 0.38 4.48 5.39
C VAL A 40 -0.93 3.73 5.29
N ARG A 41 -2.04 4.46 5.35
CA ARG A 41 -3.37 3.92 5.13
C ARG A 41 -3.73 4.04 3.66
N ILE A 42 -3.96 2.91 3.00
CA ILE A 42 -4.48 2.87 1.63
C ILE A 42 -5.99 2.65 1.70
N THR A 43 -6.72 3.49 1.01
CA THR A 43 -8.18 3.42 0.90
C THR A 43 -8.60 3.25 -0.54
N ASP A 44 -9.70 2.52 -0.75
CA ASP A 44 -10.33 2.32 -2.04
C ASP A 44 -11.62 3.14 -2.10
N SER A 45 -11.73 4.00 -3.10
CA SER A 45 -12.93 4.78 -3.36
C SER A 45 -13.37 4.56 -4.80
N GLY A 46 -14.37 3.69 -4.99
CA GLY A 46 -14.89 3.38 -6.32
C GLY A 46 -13.87 2.73 -7.26
N GLY A 47 -12.94 1.95 -6.74
CA GLY A 47 -11.89 1.28 -7.51
C GLY A 47 -10.60 2.10 -7.65
N VAL A 48 -10.56 3.31 -7.12
CA VAL A 48 -9.37 4.18 -7.14
C VAL A 48 -8.72 4.18 -5.77
N LEU A 49 -7.45 3.79 -5.72
CA LEU A 49 -6.68 3.76 -4.47
C LEU A 49 -6.01 5.10 -4.22
N SER A 50 -6.03 5.51 -2.96
CA SER A 50 -5.23 6.60 -2.43
C SER A 50 -4.56 6.16 -1.13
N GLY A 51 -3.47 6.84 -0.75
CA GLY A 51 -2.74 6.49 0.47
C GLY A 51 -2.33 7.73 1.25
N LYS A 52 -2.51 7.67 2.56
CA LYS A 52 -2.24 8.77 3.48
C LYS A 52 -1.24 8.32 4.54
N VAL A 53 -0.26 9.16 4.86
CA VAL A 53 0.64 8.93 5.98
C VAL A 53 -0.14 9.10 7.27
N GLU A 54 -0.47 8.00 7.92
CA GLU A 54 -1.25 8.03 9.17
C GLU A 54 -0.36 8.33 10.37
N LYS A 55 0.87 7.83 10.37
CA LYS A 55 1.83 8.04 11.46
C LYS A 55 3.27 7.96 10.95
N ILE A 56 4.11 8.86 11.42
CA ILE A 56 5.56 8.79 11.23
C ILE A 56 6.17 8.00 12.39
N LEU A 57 7.01 7.01 12.09
CA LEU A 57 7.61 6.11 13.07
C LEU A 57 9.02 6.53 13.50
N THR A 58 9.60 7.51 12.83
CA THR A 58 10.93 8.06 13.17
C THR A 58 10.79 9.24 14.15
N ASP A 59 11.92 9.82 14.55
CA ASP A 59 11.97 11.02 15.39
C ASP A 59 11.52 12.31 14.67
N LYS A 60 11.16 12.22 13.38
CA LYS A 60 10.74 13.36 12.53
C LYS A 60 9.23 13.46 12.38
N ALA A 61 8.47 13.21 13.45
CA ALA A 61 7.01 13.26 13.42
C ALA A 61 6.45 14.64 13.07
N ASP A 62 7.20 15.70 13.25
CA ASP A 62 6.85 17.07 12.91
C ASP A 62 7.36 17.53 11.53
N ALA A 63 7.93 16.63 10.74
CA ALA A 63 8.45 16.94 9.41
C ALA A 63 7.36 17.55 8.52
N LYS A 64 7.78 18.52 7.70
CA LYS A 64 6.95 19.16 6.67
C LYS A 64 7.57 18.92 5.31
N CYS A 65 6.75 18.92 4.26
CA CYS A 65 7.25 18.76 2.89
C CYS A 65 7.74 20.12 2.34
N VAL A 66 8.95 20.51 2.71
CA VAL A 66 9.52 21.79 2.27
C VAL A 66 9.89 21.76 0.78
N GLU A 67 10.19 20.59 0.23
CA GLU A 67 10.58 20.40 -1.16
C GLU A 67 9.40 20.12 -2.10
N CYS A 68 8.18 19.97 -1.58
CA CYS A 68 6.99 19.79 -2.41
C CYS A 68 6.74 21.00 -3.31
N THR A 69 6.21 20.76 -4.51
CA THR A 69 5.97 21.80 -5.53
C THR A 69 4.49 22.07 -5.79
N ASP A 70 3.60 21.22 -5.24
CA ASP A 70 2.15 21.37 -5.36
C ASP A 70 1.54 21.92 -4.06
N GLU A 71 0.24 21.72 -3.84
CA GLU A 71 -0.49 22.18 -2.66
C GLU A 71 0.03 21.59 -1.34
N ARG A 72 0.85 20.55 -1.41
CA ARG A 72 1.45 19.90 -0.22
C ARG A 72 2.71 20.61 0.27
N LYS A 73 3.19 21.61 -0.45
CA LYS A 73 4.39 22.37 -0.06
C LYS A 73 4.24 22.99 1.32
N GLY A 74 5.18 22.69 2.20
CA GLY A 74 5.20 23.20 3.57
C GLY A 74 4.18 22.57 4.51
N GLN A 75 3.40 21.61 4.02
CA GLN A 75 2.39 20.92 4.84
C GLN A 75 3.03 19.81 5.67
N PRO A 76 2.44 19.46 6.84
CA PRO A 76 2.91 18.34 7.62
C PRO A 76 2.87 17.04 6.81
N VAL A 77 3.94 16.26 6.90
CA VAL A 77 4.01 14.93 6.26
C VAL A 77 3.03 13.98 6.92
N GLN A 78 2.91 14.02 8.25
CA GLN A 78 1.91 13.22 8.96
C GLN A 78 0.51 13.72 8.62
N GLY A 79 -0.33 12.84 8.10
CA GLY A 79 -1.66 13.16 7.58
C GLY A 79 -1.70 13.44 6.07
N MET A 80 -0.55 13.47 5.40
CA MET A 80 -0.45 13.81 3.99
C MET A 80 -0.84 12.66 3.08
N THR A 81 -1.58 12.96 2.01
CA THR A 81 -1.84 12.00 0.93
C THR A 81 -0.61 11.93 0.04
N ILE A 82 -0.01 10.74 -0.04
CA ILE A 82 1.19 10.48 -0.84
C ILE A 82 0.95 9.54 -2.02
N LEU A 83 -0.12 8.76 -2.01
CA LEU A 83 -0.54 7.89 -3.11
C LEU A 83 -1.86 8.40 -3.68
N ARG A 84 -1.94 8.57 -5.01
CA ARG A 84 -3.13 9.11 -5.68
C ARG A 84 -3.41 8.38 -6.99
N GLY A 85 -4.71 8.18 -7.28
CA GLY A 85 -5.19 7.83 -8.60
C GLY A 85 -4.79 6.44 -9.10
N ILE A 86 -4.57 5.49 -8.20
CA ILE A 86 -4.07 4.17 -8.56
C ILE A 86 -5.26 3.23 -8.80
N LYS A 87 -5.23 2.51 -9.92
CA LYS A 87 -6.32 1.64 -10.37
C LYS A 87 -5.81 0.22 -10.62
N PRO A 88 -6.70 -0.81 -10.53
CA PRO A 88 -6.33 -2.16 -10.94
C PRO A 88 -5.80 -2.17 -12.38
N ASP A 89 -4.74 -2.94 -12.61
CA ASP A 89 -4.23 -3.18 -13.96
C ASP A 89 -5.12 -4.23 -14.64
N ALA A 90 -5.75 -3.85 -15.75
CA ALA A 90 -6.60 -4.77 -16.51
C ALA A 90 -5.81 -5.93 -17.14
N ALA A 91 -4.51 -5.72 -17.41
CA ALA A 91 -3.66 -6.71 -18.04
C ALA A 91 -3.04 -7.71 -17.06
N GLU A 92 -2.85 -7.33 -15.80
CA GLU A 92 -2.17 -8.14 -14.79
C GLU A 92 -2.89 -8.09 -13.45
N LYS A 93 -3.51 -9.20 -13.06
CA LYS A 93 -4.18 -9.33 -11.76
C LYS A 93 -3.17 -9.24 -10.61
N GLY A 94 -3.58 -8.61 -9.52
CA GLY A 94 -2.72 -8.42 -8.35
C GLY A 94 -1.77 -7.23 -8.49
N THR A 95 -1.96 -6.42 -9.52
CA THR A 95 -1.18 -5.23 -9.81
C THR A 95 -2.10 -4.02 -9.95
N TRP A 96 -1.66 -2.87 -9.44
CA TRP A 96 -2.37 -1.59 -9.52
C TRP A 96 -1.43 -0.54 -10.08
N VAL A 97 -1.93 0.29 -10.99
CA VAL A 97 -1.13 1.22 -11.81
C VAL A 97 -1.87 2.54 -12.05
N GLY A 98 -1.25 3.45 -12.76
CA GLY A 98 -1.88 4.63 -13.33
C GLY A 98 -1.93 5.84 -12.41
N GLY A 99 -1.39 5.74 -11.22
CA GLY A 99 -1.33 6.84 -10.28
C GLY A 99 0.08 7.32 -10.03
N ASP A 100 0.23 8.10 -8.97
CA ASP A 100 1.51 8.64 -8.55
C ASP A 100 1.78 8.45 -7.05
N ILE A 101 3.06 8.56 -6.71
CA ILE A 101 3.54 8.55 -5.33
C ILE A 101 4.46 9.75 -5.12
N LEU A 102 4.23 10.46 -4.03
CA LEU A 102 5.09 11.55 -3.57
C LEU A 102 6.13 11.01 -2.60
N ASP A 103 7.39 11.38 -2.82
CA ASP A 103 8.42 11.25 -1.79
C ASP A 103 8.54 12.58 -1.03
N PRO A 104 8.06 12.66 0.22
CA PRO A 104 8.08 13.91 0.96
C PRO A 104 9.48 14.37 1.38
N ASN A 105 10.49 13.49 1.31
CA ASN A 105 11.86 13.87 1.64
C ASN A 105 12.51 14.74 0.57
N ASN A 106 12.15 14.56 -0.69
CA ASN A 106 12.71 15.31 -1.81
C ASN A 106 11.66 16.09 -2.63
N GLY A 107 10.37 15.91 -2.31
CA GLY A 107 9.26 16.57 -3.00
C GLY A 107 8.97 16.03 -4.39
N LYS A 108 9.66 15.00 -4.84
CA LYS A 108 9.48 14.41 -6.16
C LYS A 108 8.24 13.52 -6.22
N ILE A 109 7.58 13.57 -7.36
CA ILE A 109 6.40 12.75 -7.67
C ILE A 109 6.81 11.74 -8.75
N TYR A 110 6.56 10.47 -8.46
CA TYR A 110 6.86 9.35 -9.35
C TYR A 110 5.58 8.69 -9.81
N LYS A 111 5.60 8.06 -10.97
CA LYS A 111 4.60 7.06 -11.33
C LYS A 111 4.76 5.87 -10.40
N VAL A 112 3.68 5.13 -10.16
CA VAL A 112 3.70 4.05 -9.19
C VAL A 112 3.05 2.79 -9.74
N LEU A 113 3.64 1.66 -9.37
CA LEU A 113 3.09 0.33 -9.57
C LEU A 113 3.06 -0.37 -8.23
N LEU A 114 1.88 -0.87 -7.85
CA LEU A 114 1.70 -1.66 -6.63
C LEU A 114 1.47 -3.11 -6.99
N LYS A 115 2.10 -4.02 -6.27
CA LYS A 115 1.91 -5.45 -6.43
C LYS A 115 1.78 -6.11 -5.06
N LEU A 116 0.66 -6.82 -4.83
CA LEU A 116 0.51 -7.66 -3.65
C LEU A 116 1.39 -8.90 -3.78
N VAL A 117 2.11 -9.20 -2.72
CA VAL A 117 2.98 -10.39 -2.64
C VAL A 117 2.74 -11.11 -1.32
N ASP A 118 3.17 -12.34 -1.24
CA ASP A 118 3.04 -13.20 -0.05
C ASP A 118 1.60 -13.25 0.48
N GLY A 119 0.64 -13.60 -0.40
CA GLY A 119 -0.76 -13.73 -0.01
C GLY A 119 -1.41 -12.43 0.49
N GLY A 120 -0.87 -11.28 0.09
CA GLY A 120 -1.34 -9.96 0.51
C GLY A 120 -0.75 -9.45 1.84
N LYS A 121 0.22 -10.16 2.41
CA LYS A 121 0.92 -9.73 3.63
C LYS A 121 1.93 -8.63 3.37
N MET A 122 2.41 -8.53 2.14
CA MET A 122 3.38 -7.55 1.69
C MET A 122 2.89 -6.83 0.46
N LEU A 123 3.38 -5.62 0.25
CA LEU A 123 3.07 -4.80 -0.92
C LEU A 123 4.39 -4.28 -1.50
N ASP A 124 4.68 -4.69 -2.72
CA ASP A 124 5.76 -4.06 -3.48
C ASP A 124 5.26 -2.73 -4.03
N VAL A 125 5.96 -1.67 -3.70
CA VAL A 125 5.68 -0.30 -4.13
C VAL A 125 6.83 0.17 -5.00
N ARG A 126 6.60 0.25 -6.30
CA ARG A 126 7.61 0.66 -7.26
C ARG A 126 7.31 2.05 -7.78
N GLY A 127 8.20 2.99 -7.46
CA GLY A 127 8.17 4.33 -8.02
C GLY A 127 9.12 4.43 -9.21
N TYR A 128 8.70 5.09 -10.29
CA TYR A 128 9.53 5.20 -11.49
C TYR A 128 9.22 6.49 -12.26
N VAL A 129 10.18 6.87 -13.09
CA VAL A 129 10.05 7.97 -14.06
C VAL A 129 10.22 7.38 -15.47
N GLY A 130 9.23 7.61 -16.33
CA GLY A 130 9.24 7.08 -17.69
C GLY A 130 8.79 5.62 -17.75
N MET A 131 9.69 4.67 -17.57
CA MET A 131 9.42 3.23 -17.69
C MET A 131 9.56 2.51 -16.35
N PRO A 132 8.69 1.53 -16.03
CA PRO A 132 8.75 0.82 -14.74
C PRO A 132 10.10 0.17 -14.43
N MET A 133 10.83 -0.28 -15.45
CA MET A 133 12.15 -0.91 -15.27
C MET A 133 13.21 0.05 -14.73
N LEU A 134 13.00 1.36 -14.80
CA LEU A 134 13.92 2.40 -14.33
C LEU A 134 13.62 2.85 -12.90
N GLY A 135 12.76 2.13 -12.20
CA GLY A 135 12.31 2.51 -10.88
C GLY A 135 13.03 1.83 -9.73
N ARG A 136 12.57 2.14 -8.53
CA ARG A 136 12.99 1.51 -7.27
C ARG A 136 11.78 0.91 -6.58
N THR A 137 11.98 -0.25 -5.96
CA THR A 137 10.93 -0.96 -5.24
C THR A 137 11.21 -0.95 -3.74
N GLN A 138 10.21 -0.52 -2.97
CA GLN A 138 10.13 -0.77 -1.54
C GLN A 138 9.12 -1.88 -1.30
N THR A 139 9.36 -2.71 -0.31
CA THR A 139 8.38 -3.70 0.14
C THR A 139 7.81 -3.25 1.47
N TRP A 140 6.51 -2.97 1.48
CA TRP A 140 5.79 -2.56 2.68
C TRP A 140 5.15 -3.78 3.35
N LEU A 141 5.06 -3.74 4.67
CA LEU A 141 4.46 -4.83 5.45
C LEU A 141 3.04 -4.45 5.86
N ARG A 142 2.10 -5.38 5.65
CA ARG A 142 0.71 -5.17 6.07
C ARG A 142 0.61 -5.19 7.60
N VAL A 143 -0.02 -4.17 8.15
CA VAL A 143 -0.35 -4.10 9.57
C VAL A 143 -1.79 -4.55 9.80
N GLU A 144 -2.71 -4.12 8.91
CA GLU A 144 -4.13 -4.52 8.96
C GLU A 144 -4.86 -4.40 7.62
#